data_dc2854cd63a991f5d18cd3b1d3530d99
#
_entry.id   dc2854cd63a991f5d18cd3b1d3530d99
#
_cell.length_a   1.000
_cell.length_b   1.000
_cell.length_c   1.000
_cell.angle_alpha   90.00
_cell.angle_beta   90.00
_cell.angle_gamma   90.00
#
_symmetry.space_group_name_H-M   'P 1'
#
loop_
_entity.id
_entity.type
_entity.pdbx_description
1 polymer ?
#
loop_
_entity_poly.entity_id
_entity_poly.type
_entity_poly.pdbx_seq_one_letter_code
_entity_poly.pdbx_strand_id
1 'polypeptide(L)'
;LNGITICDEFFYSLIGENKYYGTPINLNAHGCVPGGSSSGSAAALTTDLYDFSIGSDTGGSVRIPASFCGLIGMRPTHNRINTKGVYPMAPSFDTVGWFANSVVIFQKVGEVLLDKMDKSDINFRQFVIAEDLLELCDAAVQENFNNYIKNNLPGIDKNRLSNISKDIIADNFRILQ
;
A
#
# COMPACT_ATOMS: atom_id res chain seq x y z
N LEU A 1 14.81 16.98 -3.15
CA LEU A 1 14.09 16.72 -1.89
C LEU A 1 13.26 17.96 -1.55
N ASN A 2 11.95 17.84 -1.54
CA ASN A 2 11.04 18.97 -1.28
C ASN A 2 10.60 19.06 0.18
N GLY A 3 10.69 17.98 0.92
CA GLY A 3 10.32 17.95 2.34
C GLY A 3 10.46 16.59 2.98
N ILE A 4 10.20 16.57 4.28
CA ILE A 4 10.10 15.39 5.12
C ILE A 4 8.68 15.34 5.66
N THR A 5 8.08 14.19 5.67
CA THR A 5 6.69 13.98 6.08
C THR A 5 6.60 13.28 7.43
N ILE A 6 5.47 13.46 8.11
CA ILE A 6 5.17 12.76 9.36
C ILE A 6 4.98 11.27 9.08
N CYS A 7 5.32 10.45 10.06
CA CYS A 7 4.93 9.04 10.14
C CYS A 7 4.44 8.72 11.56
N ASP A 8 3.81 7.59 11.73
CA ASP A 8 3.46 7.07 13.05
C ASP A 8 4.73 6.82 13.87
N GLU A 9 4.65 6.91 15.20
CA GLU A 9 5.82 6.77 16.07
C GLU A 9 6.53 5.43 15.84
N PHE A 10 7.81 5.50 15.55
CA PHE A 10 8.67 4.35 15.26
C PHE A 10 8.07 3.39 14.20
N PHE A 11 7.19 3.90 13.35
CA PHE A 11 6.51 3.15 12.28
C PHE A 11 5.56 2.05 12.78
N TYR A 12 5.25 2.05 14.08
CA TYR A 12 4.52 0.97 14.76
C TYR A 12 3.02 1.27 14.89
N SER A 13 2.40 1.62 13.78
CA SER A 13 0.95 1.77 13.63
C SER A 13 0.58 1.74 12.14
N LEU A 14 -0.70 1.54 11.85
CA LEU A 14 -1.26 1.55 10.50
C LEU A 14 -2.39 2.57 10.34
N ILE A 15 -2.62 3.40 11.36
CA ILE A 15 -3.73 4.35 11.41
C ILE A 15 -3.35 5.69 10.81
N GLY A 16 -2.12 6.15 11.04
CA GLY A 16 -1.63 7.43 10.54
C GLY A 16 -1.77 8.56 11.55
N GLU A 17 -1.90 8.25 12.82
CA GLU A 17 -1.94 9.21 13.91
C GLU A 17 -0.57 9.31 14.57
N ASN A 18 -0.11 10.54 14.82
CA ASN A 18 1.11 10.80 15.57
C ASN A 18 0.77 11.66 16.80
N LYS A 19 1.20 11.20 17.97
CA LYS A 19 0.90 11.85 19.25
C LYS A 19 1.43 13.28 19.34
N TYR A 20 2.58 13.54 18.70
CA TYR A 20 3.28 14.84 18.83
C TYR A 20 2.98 15.77 17.67
N TYR A 21 2.80 15.24 16.46
CA TYR A 21 2.63 16.01 15.24
C TYR A 21 1.20 16.00 14.70
N GLY A 22 0.32 15.23 15.34
CA GLY A 22 -1.08 15.12 14.94
C GLY A 22 -1.27 14.16 13.75
N THR A 23 -2.47 14.21 13.18
CA THR A 23 -2.90 13.36 12.08
C THR A 23 -2.89 14.12 10.77
N PRO A 24 -2.15 13.71 9.74
CA PRO A 24 -2.21 14.36 8.44
C PRO A 24 -3.62 14.27 7.83
N ILE A 25 -4.03 15.33 7.17
CA ILE A 25 -5.38 15.40 6.59
C ILE A 25 -5.42 14.62 5.27
N ASN A 26 -6.37 13.71 5.18
CA ASN A 26 -6.70 13.01 3.95
C ASN A 26 -7.73 13.83 3.17
N LEU A 27 -7.30 14.58 2.14
CA LEU A 27 -8.20 15.42 1.34
C LEU A 27 -9.12 14.59 0.42
N ASN A 28 -8.73 13.36 0.10
CA ASN A 28 -9.56 12.46 -0.72
C ASN A 28 -10.66 11.76 0.09
N ALA A 29 -10.57 11.79 1.43
CA ALA A 29 -11.58 11.24 2.33
C ALA A 29 -11.66 12.08 3.61
N HIS A 30 -12.37 13.22 3.53
CA HIS A 30 -12.52 14.15 4.64
C HIS A 30 -13.10 13.47 5.89
N GLY A 31 -12.46 13.72 7.04
CA GLY A 31 -12.85 13.13 8.32
C GLY A 31 -12.38 11.70 8.54
N CYS A 32 -11.65 11.12 7.59
CA CYS A 32 -11.02 9.82 7.73
C CYS A 32 -9.51 9.96 7.95
N VAL A 33 -8.93 9.01 8.67
CA VAL A 33 -7.49 8.91 8.85
C VAL A 33 -6.79 8.55 7.53
N PRO A 34 -5.54 8.98 7.32
CA PRO A 34 -4.83 8.72 6.08
C PRO A 34 -4.28 7.29 5.98
N GLY A 35 -4.35 6.51 7.06
CA GLY A 35 -3.61 5.26 7.19
C GLY A 35 -2.12 5.51 7.44
N GLY A 36 -1.41 4.48 7.88
CA GLY A 36 -0.01 4.56 8.30
C GLY A 36 0.80 3.31 7.97
N SER A 37 2.05 3.35 8.36
CA SER A 37 2.77 4.38 9.11
C SER A 37 3.29 5.54 8.25
N SER A 38 3.39 5.42 6.91
CA SER A 38 3.83 6.50 6.01
C SER A 38 2.69 7.50 5.74
N SER A 39 2.02 7.95 6.80
CA SER A 39 0.80 8.75 6.77
C SER A 39 0.97 10.09 6.03
N GLY A 40 1.98 10.86 6.40
CA GLY A 40 2.25 12.15 5.79
C GLY A 40 2.70 12.04 4.33
N SER A 41 3.40 10.96 3.97
CA SER A 41 3.80 10.71 2.58
C SER A 41 2.58 10.48 1.67
N ALA A 42 1.59 9.74 2.15
CA ALA A 42 0.34 9.53 1.42
C ALA A 42 -0.51 10.82 1.41
N ALA A 43 -0.73 11.43 2.58
CA ALA A 43 -1.55 12.63 2.69
C ALA A 43 -1.04 13.80 1.84
N ALA A 44 0.28 13.98 1.73
CA ALA A 44 0.87 15.01 0.89
C ALA A 44 0.45 14.90 -0.58
N LEU A 45 0.26 13.70 -1.10
CA LEU A 45 -0.15 13.47 -2.48
C LEU A 45 -1.64 13.76 -2.71
N THR A 46 -2.46 13.81 -1.67
CA THR A 46 -3.86 14.21 -1.81
C THR A 46 -4.04 15.72 -2.03
N THR A 47 -2.96 16.49 -1.90
CA THR A 47 -2.96 17.95 -2.12
C THR A 47 -2.74 18.36 -3.57
N ASP A 48 -2.39 17.45 -4.47
CA ASP A 48 -1.96 17.67 -5.86
C ASP A 48 -0.72 18.57 -6.01
N LEU A 49 0.01 18.84 -4.91
CA LEU A 49 1.24 19.64 -4.92
C LEU A 49 2.49 18.82 -5.23
N TYR A 50 2.38 17.51 -5.15
CA TYR A 50 3.49 16.58 -5.30
C TYR A 50 3.12 15.45 -6.24
N ASP A 51 4.06 15.04 -7.06
CA ASP A 51 3.87 13.95 -8.04
C ASP A 51 4.03 12.57 -7.42
N PHE A 52 4.98 12.42 -6.49
CA PHE A 52 5.25 11.17 -5.79
C PHE A 52 5.83 11.41 -4.40
N SER A 53 5.78 10.39 -3.57
CA SER A 53 6.43 10.35 -2.27
C SER A 53 7.00 8.96 -1.97
N ILE A 54 7.92 8.90 -1.02
CA ILE A 54 8.58 7.66 -0.59
C ILE A 54 8.12 7.34 0.83
N GLY A 55 8.00 6.06 1.14
CA GLY A 55 7.71 5.54 2.46
C GLY A 55 8.44 4.24 2.72
N SER A 56 8.23 3.67 3.90
CA SER A 56 8.66 2.31 4.22
C SER A 56 7.44 1.41 4.43
N ASP A 57 7.58 0.14 4.11
CA ASP A 57 6.52 -0.85 4.26
C ASP A 57 7.09 -2.12 4.87
N THR A 58 6.81 -2.35 6.14
CA THR A 58 7.14 -3.57 6.87
C THR A 58 5.93 -4.50 6.91
N GLY A 59 4.79 -4.00 7.37
CA GLY A 59 3.53 -4.73 7.51
C GLY A 59 2.36 -4.15 6.70
N GLY A 60 2.60 -3.15 5.83
CA GLY A 60 1.55 -2.47 5.06
C GLY A 60 1.70 -0.96 4.99
N SER A 61 2.77 -0.40 5.57
CA SER A 61 2.91 1.04 5.81
C SER A 61 3.04 1.93 4.56
N VAL A 62 3.08 1.38 3.36
CA VAL A 62 2.87 2.09 2.09
C VAL A 62 1.51 1.71 1.49
N ARG A 63 1.20 0.43 1.43
CA ARG A 63 -0.01 -0.08 0.78
C ARG A 63 -1.30 0.36 1.48
N ILE A 64 -1.31 0.37 2.81
CA ILE A 64 -2.48 0.78 3.60
C ILE A 64 -2.79 2.26 3.41
N PRO A 65 -1.84 3.21 3.66
CA PRO A 65 -2.13 4.62 3.43
C PRO A 65 -2.39 4.93 1.95
N ALA A 66 -1.80 4.20 1.00
CA ALA A 66 -2.17 4.33 -0.41
C ALA A 66 -3.64 4.00 -0.65
N SER A 67 -4.13 2.90 -0.07
CA SER A 67 -5.54 2.50 -0.16
C SER A 67 -6.48 3.52 0.49
N PHE A 68 -6.13 4.03 1.67
CA PHE A 68 -6.95 5.00 2.41
C PHE A 68 -7.01 6.36 1.72
N CYS A 69 -5.94 6.76 1.05
CA CYS A 69 -5.84 8.04 0.34
C CYS A 69 -6.18 7.95 -1.16
N GLY A 70 -6.59 6.78 -1.66
CA GLY A 70 -6.93 6.60 -3.08
C GLY A 70 -5.74 6.77 -4.02
N LEU A 71 -4.56 6.32 -3.61
CA LEU A 71 -3.29 6.44 -4.34
C LEU A 71 -2.81 5.08 -4.84
N ILE A 72 -1.83 5.11 -5.73
CA ILE A 72 -1.07 3.91 -6.12
C ILE A 72 0.11 3.80 -5.16
N GLY A 73 0.21 2.69 -4.42
CA GLY A 73 1.30 2.40 -3.50
C GLY A 73 1.97 1.07 -3.81
N MET A 74 3.30 1.04 -3.75
CA MET A 74 4.10 -0.15 -4.04
C MET A 74 4.95 -0.57 -2.86
N ARG A 75 4.81 -1.84 -2.50
CA ARG A 75 5.80 -2.57 -1.74
C ARG A 75 6.52 -3.52 -2.71
N PRO A 76 7.77 -3.26 -3.09
CA PRO A 76 8.54 -4.17 -3.93
C PRO A 76 8.96 -5.43 -3.16
N THR A 77 9.51 -6.38 -3.86
CA THR A 77 10.14 -7.56 -3.25
C THR A 77 11.19 -7.12 -2.23
N HIS A 78 11.25 -7.79 -1.09
CA HIS A 78 12.23 -7.53 -0.03
C HIS A 78 13.66 -7.53 -0.59
N ASN A 79 14.49 -6.59 -0.12
CA ASN A 79 15.86 -6.35 -0.60
C ASN A 79 15.97 -5.89 -2.07
N ARG A 80 14.87 -5.57 -2.74
CA ARG A 80 14.92 -5.06 -4.12
C ARG A 80 15.39 -3.60 -4.17
N ILE A 81 15.04 -2.82 -3.15
CA ILE A 81 15.54 -1.45 -2.95
C ILE A 81 16.46 -1.45 -1.73
N ASN A 82 17.59 -0.74 -1.83
CA ASN A 82 18.55 -0.64 -0.74
C ASN A 82 17.95 0.15 0.43
N THR A 83 17.97 -0.42 1.62
CA THR A 83 17.45 0.18 2.86
C THR A 83 18.54 0.86 3.70
N LYS A 84 19.76 1.03 3.17
CA LYS A 84 20.85 1.71 3.89
C LYS A 84 20.46 3.15 4.24
N GLY A 85 20.53 3.49 5.53
CA GLY A 85 20.13 4.80 6.05
C GLY A 85 18.66 4.91 6.44
N VAL A 86 17.86 3.87 6.24
CA VAL A 86 16.51 3.75 6.77
C VAL A 86 16.58 3.22 8.21
N TYR A 87 15.86 3.85 9.12
CA TYR A 87 15.76 3.35 10.49
C TYR A 87 15.02 2.01 10.49
N PRO A 88 15.59 0.95 11.09
CA PRO A 88 14.98 -0.37 11.01
C PRO A 88 13.82 -0.52 12.01
N MET A 89 12.77 -1.21 11.59
CA MET A 89 11.68 -1.70 12.44
C MET A 89 11.76 -3.22 12.59
N ALA A 90 11.76 -3.94 11.47
CA ALA A 90 11.93 -5.37 11.37
C ALA A 90 12.73 -5.69 10.09
N PRO A 91 14.07 -5.76 10.16
CA PRO A 91 14.94 -5.82 8.99
C PRO A 91 14.63 -6.93 7.99
N SER A 92 14.05 -8.05 8.44
CA SER A 92 13.63 -9.16 7.57
C SER A 92 12.36 -8.86 6.76
N PHE A 93 11.65 -7.77 7.06
CA PHE A 93 10.42 -7.35 6.40
C PHE A 93 10.49 -5.93 5.84
N ASP A 94 11.36 -5.08 6.38
CA ASP A 94 11.47 -3.68 6.01
C ASP A 94 11.77 -3.51 4.52
N THR A 95 10.98 -2.68 3.87
CA THR A 95 11.10 -2.42 2.45
C THR A 95 10.81 -0.95 2.18
N VAL A 96 11.65 -0.30 1.39
CA VAL A 96 11.33 1.02 0.85
C VAL A 96 10.29 0.84 -0.26
N GLY A 97 9.26 1.66 -0.22
CA GLY A 97 8.24 1.73 -1.24
C GLY A 97 7.95 3.18 -1.63
N TRP A 98 7.01 3.38 -2.53
CA TRP A 98 6.63 4.70 -3.01
C TRP A 98 5.15 4.80 -3.32
N PHE A 99 4.69 6.04 -3.43
CA PHE A 99 3.33 6.42 -3.78
C PHE A 99 3.33 7.33 -5.00
N ALA A 100 2.27 7.27 -5.78
CA ALA A 100 1.94 8.25 -6.80
C ALA A 100 0.44 8.32 -7.03
N ASN A 101 -0.03 9.45 -7.53
CA ASN A 101 -1.42 9.64 -7.97
C ASN A 101 -1.63 9.29 -9.46
N SER A 102 -0.57 9.01 -10.20
CA SER A 102 -0.57 8.70 -11.62
C SER A 102 0.26 7.45 -11.93
N VAL A 103 -0.28 6.55 -12.75
CA VAL A 103 0.44 5.35 -13.24
C VAL A 103 1.74 5.72 -13.96
N VAL A 104 1.72 6.80 -14.74
CA VAL A 104 2.90 7.27 -15.50
C VAL A 104 4.03 7.70 -14.55
N ILE A 105 3.70 8.47 -13.53
CA ILE A 105 4.67 8.89 -12.50
C ILE A 105 5.12 7.67 -11.69
N PHE A 106 4.18 6.84 -11.29
CA PHE A 106 4.45 5.61 -10.54
C PHE A 106 5.48 4.73 -11.23
N GLN A 107 5.33 4.52 -12.54
CA GLN A 107 6.26 3.77 -13.37
C GLN A 107 7.64 4.44 -13.43
N LYS A 108 7.70 5.75 -13.69
CA LYS A 108 8.97 6.49 -13.74
C LYS A 108 9.76 6.40 -12.43
N VAL A 109 9.08 6.51 -11.30
CA VAL A 109 9.72 6.35 -9.98
C VAL A 109 10.23 4.92 -9.81
N GLY A 110 9.44 3.92 -10.20
CA GLY A 110 9.85 2.52 -10.19
C GLY A 110 11.09 2.26 -11.06
N GLU A 111 11.18 2.85 -12.24
CA GLU A 111 12.36 2.73 -13.13
C GLU A 111 13.65 3.28 -12.50
N VAL A 112 13.53 4.27 -11.59
CA VAL A 112 14.67 4.83 -10.86
C VAL A 112 15.04 4.00 -9.62
N LEU A 113 14.01 3.56 -8.87
CA LEU A 113 14.22 2.87 -7.60
C LEU A 113 14.56 1.38 -7.77
N LEU A 114 14.04 0.75 -8.82
CA LEU A 114 14.25 -0.66 -9.11
C LEU A 114 15.36 -0.80 -10.16
N ASP A 115 16.60 -0.99 -9.71
CA ASP A 115 17.70 -1.27 -10.62
C ASP A 115 17.33 -2.41 -11.60
N LYS A 116 17.33 -2.14 -12.89
CA LYS A 116 17.01 -3.07 -13.98
C LYS A 116 15.61 -3.68 -13.87
N MET A 117 14.60 -2.92 -14.23
CA MET A 117 13.33 -3.52 -14.62
C MET A 117 13.55 -4.37 -15.86
N ASP A 118 13.23 -5.65 -15.75
CA ASP A 118 13.15 -6.51 -16.92
C ASP A 118 11.99 -5.99 -17.79
N LYS A 119 12.33 -5.45 -18.95
CA LYS A 119 11.36 -4.92 -19.94
C LYS A 119 10.80 -6.02 -20.84
N SER A 120 10.92 -7.29 -20.44
CA SER A 120 10.27 -8.38 -21.15
C SER A 120 8.76 -8.10 -21.21
N ASP A 121 8.17 -8.28 -22.36
CA ASP A 121 6.71 -8.24 -22.55
C ASP A 121 6.05 -9.28 -21.63
N ILE A 122 5.59 -8.82 -20.48
CA ILE A 122 4.85 -9.68 -19.54
C ILE A 122 3.47 -9.90 -20.13
N ASN A 123 3.29 -11.03 -20.75
CA ASN A 123 1.97 -11.46 -21.21
C ASN A 123 1.22 -12.07 -20.02
N PHE A 124 0.38 -11.30 -19.37
CA PHE A 124 -0.49 -11.79 -18.30
C PHE A 124 -1.47 -12.80 -18.89
N ARG A 125 -1.30 -14.07 -18.52
CA ARG A 125 -2.14 -15.17 -19.04
C ARG A 125 -3.40 -15.40 -18.22
N GLN A 126 -3.40 -14.96 -16.96
CA GLN A 126 -4.49 -15.22 -16.04
C GLN A 126 -4.57 -14.13 -14.96
N PHE A 127 -5.78 -13.69 -14.68
CA PHE A 127 -6.12 -12.86 -13.52
C PHE A 127 -6.93 -13.72 -12.55
N VAL A 128 -6.63 -13.62 -11.28
CA VAL A 128 -7.30 -14.39 -10.23
C VAL A 128 -7.75 -13.44 -9.13
N ILE A 129 -8.98 -13.62 -8.66
CA ILE A 129 -9.50 -12.91 -7.49
C ILE A 129 -9.27 -13.79 -6.26
N ALA A 130 -8.62 -13.23 -5.25
CA ALA A 130 -8.47 -13.87 -3.95
C ALA A 130 -9.78 -13.76 -3.17
N GLU A 131 -10.72 -14.69 -3.36
CA GLU A 131 -12.02 -14.67 -2.69
C GLU A 131 -11.90 -14.75 -1.18
N ASP A 132 -10.97 -15.54 -0.68
CA ASP A 132 -10.68 -15.70 0.74
C ASP A 132 -10.24 -14.39 1.41
N LEU A 133 -9.50 -13.54 0.71
CA LEU A 133 -9.16 -12.20 1.20
C LEU A 133 -10.32 -11.21 1.08
N LEU A 134 -11.08 -11.30 -0.01
CA LEU A 134 -12.25 -10.44 -0.20
C LEU A 134 -13.33 -10.70 0.87
N GLU A 135 -13.50 -11.94 1.30
CA GLU A 135 -14.42 -12.31 2.37
C GLU A 135 -14.08 -11.69 3.74
N LEU A 136 -12.85 -11.19 3.93
CA LEU A 136 -12.45 -10.47 5.15
C LEU A 136 -12.87 -9.00 5.13
N CYS A 137 -13.24 -8.47 3.99
CA CYS A 137 -13.66 -7.08 3.85
C CYS A 137 -15.11 -6.89 4.28
N ASP A 138 -15.46 -5.64 4.64
CA ASP A 138 -16.84 -5.27 4.91
C ASP A 138 -17.73 -5.48 3.68
N ALA A 139 -19.01 -5.73 3.91
CA ALA A 139 -19.98 -6.05 2.86
C ALA A 139 -20.03 -4.96 1.76
N ALA A 140 -19.95 -3.69 2.12
CA ALA A 140 -19.93 -2.58 1.18
C ALA A 140 -18.69 -2.60 0.26
N VAL A 141 -17.53 -2.98 0.80
CA VAL A 141 -16.28 -3.12 0.03
C VAL A 141 -16.40 -4.31 -0.92
N GLN A 142 -16.93 -5.44 -0.44
CA GLN A 142 -17.16 -6.62 -1.26
C GLN A 142 -18.10 -6.33 -2.43
N GLU A 143 -19.20 -5.64 -2.17
CA GLU A 143 -20.18 -5.26 -3.19
C GLU A 143 -19.56 -4.34 -4.25
N ASN A 144 -18.89 -3.27 -3.83
CA ASN A 144 -18.22 -2.33 -4.73
C ASN A 144 -17.16 -3.02 -5.59
N PHE A 145 -16.34 -3.88 -4.99
CA PHE A 145 -15.33 -4.65 -5.70
C PHE A 145 -15.95 -5.59 -6.74
N ASN A 146 -16.98 -6.35 -6.35
CA ASN A 146 -17.66 -7.27 -7.26
C ASN A 146 -18.33 -6.52 -8.42
N ASN A 147 -18.95 -5.36 -8.17
CA ASN A 147 -19.52 -4.52 -9.21
C ASN A 147 -18.45 -3.98 -10.16
N TYR A 148 -17.30 -3.55 -9.64
CA TYR A 148 -16.18 -3.10 -10.47
C TYR A 148 -15.67 -4.22 -11.38
N ILE A 149 -15.43 -5.41 -10.83
CA ILE A 149 -14.97 -6.57 -11.60
C ILE A 149 -15.97 -6.95 -12.70
N LYS A 150 -17.25 -7.05 -12.34
CA LYS A 150 -18.33 -7.41 -13.29
C LYS A 150 -18.36 -6.44 -14.48
N ASN A 151 -18.17 -5.14 -14.23
CA ASN A 151 -18.32 -4.10 -15.25
C ASN A 151 -17.05 -3.90 -16.11
N ASN A 152 -15.87 -4.11 -15.52
CA ASN A 152 -14.61 -3.76 -16.18
C ASN A 152 -13.76 -4.97 -16.60
N LEU A 153 -13.95 -6.11 -15.95
CA LEU A 153 -13.11 -7.29 -16.13
C LEU A 153 -13.99 -8.57 -16.20
N PRO A 154 -14.93 -8.65 -17.16
CA PRO A 154 -15.79 -9.82 -17.29
C PRO A 154 -14.96 -11.06 -17.65
N GLY A 155 -15.22 -12.19 -16.97
CA GLY A 155 -14.58 -13.48 -17.25
C GLY A 155 -13.32 -13.76 -16.42
N ILE A 156 -13.05 -12.97 -15.39
CA ILE A 156 -11.99 -13.31 -14.41
C ILE A 156 -12.44 -14.50 -13.56
N ASP A 157 -11.56 -15.49 -13.46
CA ASP A 157 -11.76 -16.62 -12.58
C ASP A 157 -11.65 -16.19 -11.11
N LYS A 158 -12.63 -16.64 -10.33
CA LYS A 158 -12.60 -16.52 -8.88
C LYS A 158 -11.97 -17.79 -8.32
N ASN A 159 -10.85 -17.67 -7.67
CA ASN A 159 -10.18 -18.78 -7.02
C ASN A 159 -9.82 -18.44 -5.57
N ARG A 160 -9.89 -19.41 -4.71
CA ARG A 160 -9.30 -19.32 -3.38
C ARG A 160 -7.79 -19.52 -3.51
N LEU A 161 -7.03 -18.50 -3.10
CA LEU A 161 -5.56 -18.56 -3.18
C LEU A 161 -4.95 -19.35 -2.02
N SER A 162 -5.69 -19.58 -0.95
CA SER A 162 -5.18 -20.26 0.23
C SER A 162 -6.19 -21.24 0.81
N ASN A 163 -5.67 -22.34 1.33
CA ASN A 163 -6.41 -23.19 2.28
C ASN A 163 -6.28 -22.67 3.73
N ILE A 164 -5.82 -21.42 3.88
CA ILE A 164 -5.60 -20.79 5.17
C ILE A 164 -6.95 -20.27 5.64
N SER A 165 -7.40 -20.72 6.81
CA SER A 165 -8.64 -20.22 7.39
C SER A 165 -8.53 -18.74 7.76
N LYS A 166 -9.67 -18.03 7.76
CA LYS A 166 -9.75 -16.63 8.21
C LYS A 166 -9.12 -16.44 9.59
N ASP A 167 -9.27 -17.40 10.47
CA ASP A 167 -8.74 -17.38 11.82
C ASP A 167 -7.21 -17.39 11.83
N ILE A 168 -6.57 -18.20 10.98
CA ILE A 168 -5.11 -18.25 10.88
C ILE A 168 -4.55 -16.92 10.35
N ILE A 169 -5.21 -16.29 9.37
CA ILE A 169 -4.77 -14.97 8.86
C ILE A 169 -4.90 -13.92 9.97
N ALA A 170 -6.04 -13.88 10.66
CA ALA A 170 -6.29 -12.94 11.76
C ALA A 170 -5.33 -13.15 12.93
N ASP A 171 -5.07 -14.39 13.33
CA ASP A 171 -4.18 -14.72 14.45
C ASP A 171 -2.72 -14.39 14.12
N ASN A 172 -2.25 -14.71 12.92
CA ASN A 172 -0.89 -14.33 12.51
C ASN A 172 -0.70 -12.82 12.44
N PHE A 173 -1.72 -12.07 12.04
CA PHE A 173 -1.66 -10.61 12.05
C PHE A 173 -1.60 -10.05 13.48
N ARG A 174 -2.30 -10.66 14.44
CA ARG A 174 -2.23 -10.30 15.88
C ARG A 174 -0.88 -10.60 16.52
N ILE A 175 -0.21 -11.66 16.09
CA ILE A 175 1.12 -12.03 16.62
C ILE A 175 2.20 -11.05 16.12
N LEU A 176 1.98 -10.40 15.00
CA LEU A 176 2.91 -9.43 14.41
C LEU A 176 2.68 -8.00 14.91
N GLN A 177 1.62 -7.72 15.66
CA GLN A 177 1.33 -6.46 16.34
C GLN A 177 1.85 -6.49 17.79
#